data_1a7925d2c0f8a6aa4612e4fd492cf4b5
#
_entry.id   1a7925d2c0f8a6aa4612e4fd492cf4b5
#
_cell.length_a   1.000
_cell.length_b   1.000
_cell.length_c   1.000
_cell.angle_alpha   90.00
_cell.angle_beta   90.00
_cell.angle_gamma   90.00
#
_symmetry.space_group_name_H-M   'P 1'
#
loop_
_entity.id
_entity.type
_entity.pdbx_description
1 polymer ?
#
loop_
_entity_poly.entity_id
_entity_poly.type
_entity_poly.pdbx_seq_one_letter_code
_entity_poly.pdbx_strand_id
1 'polypeptide(L)'
;MTRTIDPNTTMAELLQEFPGAQRALFRAYHIGGCASCGFDGAETLASVCARNDNLPVDDVVNTIYAAHEADQKMQVSPGEIAERLRAGEQLPLIDVRSREEWDAVHIEGATFFTQELMQEMMSEWPKDREIIFVCHHGIRSLDAASYFAGHGFQRVRSMTGGIDAWSVEVDPDLSRYHVE
;
A
#
# COMPACT_ATOMS: atom_id res chain seq x y z
N MET A 1 13.97 8.03 -16.15
CA MET A 1 13.11 8.28 -17.32
C MET A 1 11.68 8.26 -16.80
N THR A 2 11.03 9.40 -16.71
CA THR A 2 9.62 9.52 -16.30
C THR A 2 8.79 8.90 -17.42
N ARG A 3 8.31 7.68 -17.25
CA ARG A 3 7.34 7.10 -18.18
C ARG A 3 6.07 7.92 -18.09
N THR A 4 5.65 8.50 -19.21
CA THR A 4 4.41 9.25 -19.30
C THR A 4 3.26 8.24 -19.45
N ILE A 5 2.24 8.34 -18.60
CA ILE A 5 1.02 7.54 -18.74
C ILE A 5 0.34 7.91 -20.04
N ASP A 6 0.18 6.94 -20.96
CA ASP A 6 -0.58 7.13 -22.20
C ASP A 6 -2.09 6.99 -21.86
N PRO A 7 -2.95 7.91 -22.32
CA PRO A 7 -4.39 7.78 -22.17
C PRO A 7 -4.99 6.48 -22.69
N ASN A 8 -4.34 5.83 -23.64
CA ASN A 8 -4.75 4.54 -24.23
C ASN A 8 -4.21 3.32 -23.44
N THR A 9 -3.40 3.52 -22.40
CA THR A 9 -2.97 2.44 -21.51
C THR A 9 -4.20 1.80 -20.87
N THR A 10 -4.25 0.47 -20.86
CA THR A 10 -5.35 -0.27 -20.21
C THR A 10 -5.26 -0.12 -18.68
N MET A 11 -6.39 -0.23 -18.01
CA MET A 11 -6.42 -0.14 -16.54
C MET A 11 -5.60 -1.26 -15.89
N ALA A 12 -5.56 -2.46 -16.49
CA ALA A 12 -4.72 -3.55 -16.00
C ALA A 12 -3.21 -3.19 -16.04
N GLU A 13 -2.73 -2.66 -17.16
CA GLU A 13 -1.35 -2.20 -17.31
C GLU A 13 -1.04 -1.03 -16.38
N LEU A 14 -1.96 -0.07 -16.27
CA LEU A 14 -1.84 1.07 -15.38
C LEU A 14 -1.69 0.65 -13.91
N LEU A 15 -2.52 -0.28 -13.45
CA LEU A 15 -2.46 -0.77 -12.06
C LEU A 15 -1.24 -1.64 -11.79
N GLN A 16 -0.70 -2.31 -12.81
CA GLN A 16 0.54 -3.05 -12.69
C GLN A 16 1.74 -2.10 -12.47
N GLU A 17 1.77 -0.96 -13.17
CA GLU A 17 2.84 0.04 -13.05
C GLU A 17 2.62 0.99 -11.85
N PHE A 18 1.36 1.34 -11.57
CA PHE A 18 0.94 2.25 -10.50
C PHE A 18 -0.09 1.58 -9.58
N PRO A 19 0.30 0.68 -8.69
CA PRO A 19 -0.64 -0.08 -7.84
C PRO A 19 -1.56 0.80 -6.97
N GLY A 20 -1.09 1.99 -6.60
CA GLY A 20 -1.88 2.99 -5.87
C GLY A 20 -2.92 3.75 -6.70
N ALA A 21 -2.92 3.59 -8.04
CA ALA A 21 -3.80 4.36 -8.91
C ALA A 21 -5.29 4.11 -8.63
N GLN A 22 -5.71 2.86 -8.36
CA GLN A 22 -7.10 2.56 -8.01
C GLN A 22 -7.55 3.33 -6.76
N ARG A 23 -6.73 3.35 -5.72
CA ARG A 23 -6.98 4.12 -4.49
C ARG A 23 -7.04 5.62 -4.77
N ALA A 24 -6.15 6.14 -5.62
CA ALA A 24 -6.12 7.54 -6.02
C ALA A 24 -7.39 7.94 -6.78
N LEU A 25 -7.80 7.14 -7.76
CA LEU A 25 -9.03 7.33 -8.54
C LEU A 25 -10.28 7.29 -7.66
N PHE A 26 -10.34 6.33 -6.73
CA PHE A 26 -11.46 6.26 -5.79
C PHE A 26 -11.52 7.48 -4.87
N ARG A 27 -10.38 7.89 -4.33
CA ARG A 27 -10.31 9.01 -3.37
C ARG A 27 -10.66 10.35 -4.00
N ALA A 28 -10.19 10.60 -5.23
CA ALA A 28 -10.39 11.88 -5.92
C ALA A 28 -11.70 11.96 -6.71
N TYR A 29 -12.13 10.86 -7.30
CA TYR A 29 -13.22 10.84 -8.29
C TYR A 29 -14.31 9.80 -7.99
N HIS A 30 -14.19 9.02 -6.90
CA HIS A 30 -15.08 7.90 -6.53
C HIS A 30 -15.14 6.78 -7.58
N ILE A 31 -14.11 6.64 -8.41
CA ILE A 31 -14.00 5.60 -9.44
C ILE A 31 -13.34 4.34 -8.86
N GLY A 32 -13.95 3.18 -9.10
CA GLY A 32 -13.36 1.87 -8.72
C GLY A 32 -13.75 1.35 -7.33
N GLY A 33 -14.68 2.02 -6.64
CA GLY A 33 -15.11 1.63 -5.29
C GLY A 33 -16.29 0.66 -5.24
N CYS A 34 -17.01 0.45 -6.33
CA CYS A 34 -18.17 -0.43 -6.40
C CYS A 34 -18.33 -1.04 -7.80
N ALA A 35 -19.19 -2.07 -7.93
CA ALA A 35 -19.42 -2.74 -9.21
C ALA A 35 -20.01 -1.82 -10.30
N SER A 36 -20.72 -0.75 -9.92
CA SER A 36 -21.33 0.19 -10.87
C SER A 36 -20.41 1.34 -11.30
N CYS A 37 -19.44 1.71 -10.45
CA CYS A 37 -18.43 2.75 -10.74
C CYS A 37 -17.04 2.16 -11.00
N GLY A 38 -16.93 0.83 -11.03
CA GLY A 38 -15.72 0.09 -11.35
C GLY A 38 -15.32 0.26 -12.82
N PHE A 39 -14.17 -0.26 -13.15
CA PHE A 39 -13.67 -0.35 -14.53
C PHE A 39 -13.23 -1.80 -14.80
N ASP A 40 -13.29 -2.18 -16.08
CA ASP A 40 -12.70 -3.43 -16.53
C ASP A 40 -11.20 -3.22 -16.78
N GLY A 41 -10.39 -4.24 -16.50
CA GLY A 41 -8.95 -4.17 -16.74
C GLY A 41 -8.56 -3.91 -18.19
N ALA A 42 -9.41 -4.25 -19.15
CA ALA A 42 -9.21 -4.01 -20.58
C ALA A 42 -9.65 -2.60 -21.03
N GLU A 43 -10.39 -1.84 -20.20
CA GLU A 43 -10.70 -0.44 -20.52
C GLU A 43 -9.44 0.41 -20.49
N THR A 44 -9.39 1.43 -21.37
CA THR A 44 -8.32 2.43 -21.34
C THR A 44 -8.62 3.54 -20.32
N LEU A 45 -7.58 4.20 -19.83
CA LEU A 45 -7.73 5.36 -18.95
C LEU A 45 -8.63 6.44 -19.56
N ALA A 46 -8.45 6.72 -20.86
CA ALA A 46 -9.29 7.68 -21.59
C ALA A 46 -10.77 7.26 -21.59
N SER A 47 -11.07 5.98 -21.79
CA SER A 47 -12.45 5.45 -21.77
C SER A 47 -13.08 5.60 -20.38
N VAL A 48 -12.31 5.27 -19.32
CA VAL A 48 -12.75 5.45 -17.93
C VAL A 48 -13.04 6.92 -17.63
N CYS A 49 -12.16 7.85 -18.04
CA CYS A 49 -12.37 9.28 -17.87
C CYS A 49 -13.63 9.76 -18.61
N ALA A 50 -13.82 9.34 -19.87
CA ALA A 50 -14.93 9.77 -20.71
C ALA A 50 -16.31 9.38 -20.14
N ARG A 51 -16.44 8.17 -19.56
CA ARG A 51 -17.71 7.72 -18.96
C ARG A 51 -17.94 8.21 -17.52
N ASN A 52 -16.95 8.83 -16.90
CA ASN A 52 -17.06 9.45 -15.60
C ASN A 52 -17.00 10.98 -15.74
N ASP A 53 -18.09 11.58 -16.20
CA ASP A 53 -18.31 13.03 -16.36
C ASP A 53 -17.27 13.74 -17.26
N ASN A 54 -16.70 13.02 -18.26
CA ASN A 54 -15.64 13.52 -19.13
C ASN A 54 -14.49 14.18 -18.35
N LEU A 55 -13.99 13.49 -17.33
CA LEU A 55 -12.85 13.97 -16.56
C LEU A 55 -11.67 14.30 -17.48
N PRO A 56 -11.00 15.44 -17.27
CA PRO A 56 -9.78 15.76 -18.01
C PRO A 56 -8.70 14.71 -17.72
N VAL A 57 -8.24 14.01 -18.75
CA VAL A 57 -7.27 12.91 -18.60
C VAL A 57 -5.98 13.40 -17.93
N ASP A 58 -5.51 14.60 -18.25
CA ASP A 58 -4.31 15.17 -17.67
C ASP A 58 -4.43 15.38 -16.16
N ASP A 59 -5.60 15.78 -15.66
CA ASP A 59 -5.86 15.92 -14.22
C ASP A 59 -5.83 14.57 -13.52
N VAL A 60 -6.41 13.56 -14.16
CA VAL A 60 -6.41 12.18 -13.64
C VAL A 60 -4.98 11.62 -13.61
N VAL A 61 -4.20 11.80 -14.67
CA VAL A 61 -2.78 11.42 -14.74
C VAL A 61 -1.96 12.11 -13.64
N ASN A 62 -2.13 13.41 -13.46
CA ASN A 62 -1.46 14.16 -12.39
C ASN A 62 -1.83 13.63 -11.01
N THR A 63 -3.09 13.27 -10.79
CA THR A 63 -3.56 12.66 -9.53
C THR A 63 -2.88 11.31 -9.28
N ILE A 64 -2.73 10.47 -10.30
CA ILE A 64 -2.03 9.19 -10.20
C ILE A 64 -0.55 9.38 -9.86
N TYR A 65 0.13 10.33 -10.52
CA TYR A 65 1.54 10.62 -10.22
C TYR A 65 1.72 11.16 -8.80
N ALA A 66 0.88 12.08 -8.36
CA ALA A 66 0.96 12.62 -7.00
C ALA A 66 0.76 11.53 -5.94
N ALA A 67 -0.18 10.61 -6.18
CA ALA A 67 -0.39 9.46 -5.31
C ALA A 67 0.82 8.51 -5.31
N HIS A 68 1.39 8.23 -6.47
CA HIS A 68 2.57 7.38 -6.60
C HIS A 68 3.78 7.96 -5.87
N GLU A 69 4.05 9.26 -5.99
CA GLU A 69 5.12 9.93 -5.25
C GLU A 69 4.90 9.89 -3.73
N ALA A 70 3.66 10.06 -3.28
CA ALA A 70 3.32 9.91 -1.87
C ALA A 70 3.55 8.48 -1.37
N ASP A 71 3.15 7.48 -2.17
CA ASP A 71 3.36 6.07 -1.88
C ASP A 71 4.86 5.73 -1.77
N GLN A 72 5.69 6.24 -2.68
CA GLN A 72 7.13 6.03 -2.64
C GLN A 72 7.78 6.59 -1.37
N LYS A 73 7.31 7.74 -0.89
CA LYS A 73 7.81 8.35 0.36
C LYS A 73 7.43 7.54 1.61
N MET A 74 6.38 6.75 1.54
CA MET A 74 5.94 5.88 2.64
C MET A 74 6.65 4.51 2.64
N GLN A 75 7.36 4.15 1.58
CA GLN A 75 8.03 2.85 1.48
C GLN A 75 9.34 2.85 2.28
N VAL A 76 9.65 1.70 2.88
CA VAL A 76 10.90 1.42 3.59
C VAL A 76 11.33 -0.02 3.28
N SER A 77 12.62 -0.24 3.03
CA SER A 77 13.11 -1.58 2.68
C SER A 77 13.20 -2.51 3.90
N PRO A 78 13.08 -3.84 3.69
CA PRO A 78 13.33 -4.84 4.75
C PRO A 78 14.69 -4.67 5.40
N GLY A 79 15.73 -4.43 4.59
CA GLY A 79 17.10 -4.23 5.08
C GLY A 79 17.24 -3.05 6.03
N GLU A 80 16.65 -1.89 5.70
CA GLU A 80 16.65 -0.70 6.57
C GLU A 80 15.93 -0.98 7.89
N ILE A 81 14.76 -1.63 7.85
CA ILE A 81 14.03 -2.02 9.07
C ILE A 81 14.89 -2.94 9.95
N ALA A 82 15.50 -3.95 9.34
CA ALA A 82 16.34 -4.91 10.07
C ALA A 82 17.55 -4.26 10.72
N GLU A 83 18.21 -3.33 10.04
CA GLU A 83 19.33 -2.56 10.61
C GLU A 83 18.90 -1.74 11.82
N ARG A 84 17.76 -1.07 11.73
CA ARG A 84 17.22 -0.25 12.83
C ARG A 84 16.80 -1.11 14.03
N LEU A 85 16.18 -2.27 13.79
CA LEU A 85 15.83 -3.23 14.86
C LEU A 85 17.08 -3.79 15.54
N ARG A 86 18.13 -4.14 14.77
CA ARG A 86 19.43 -4.57 15.34
C ARG A 86 20.13 -3.48 16.15
N ALA A 87 19.91 -2.22 15.78
CA ALA A 87 20.39 -1.06 16.55
C ALA A 87 19.60 -0.81 17.85
N GLY A 88 18.54 -1.59 18.10
CA GLY A 88 17.72 -1.52 19.32
C GLY A 88 16.56 -0.53 19.24
N GLU A 89 16.22 -0.04 18.02
CA GLU A 89 15.05 0.83 17.85
C GLU A 89 13.75 0.04 18.10
N GLN A 90 12.81 0.69 18.79
CA GLN A 90 11.46 0.14 19.01
C GLN A 90 10.55 0.55 17.86
N LEU A 91 10.48 -0.27 16.83
CA LEU A 91 9.66 -0.04 15.64
C LEU A 91 8.41 -0.92 15.71
N PRO A 92 7.20 -0.35 15.84
CA PRO A 92 5.97 -1.12 15.69
C PRO A 92 5.84 -1.66 14.27
N LEU A 93 6.00 -2.97 14.11
CA LEU A 93 5.70 -3.69 12.87
C LEU A 93 4.27 -4.23 12.96
N ILE A 94 3.37 -3.74 12.13
CA ILE A 94 1.94 -4.11 12.14
C ILE A 94 1.63 -4.94 10.91
N ASP A 95 1.30 -6.22 11.12
CA ASP A 95 1.00 -7.16 10.04
C ASP A 95 -0.48 -7.12 9.69
N VAL A 96 -0.81 -6.66 8.48
CA VAL A 96 -2.18 -6.48 7.97
C VAL A 96 -2.66 -7.62 7.09
N ARG A 97 -2.03 -8.80 7.19
CA ARG A 97 -2.45 -10.00 6.46
C ARG A 97 -3.67 -10.66 7.11
N SER A 98 -4.14 -11.77 6.50
CA SER A 98 -5.19 -12.58 7.11
C SER A 98 -4.66 -13.35 8.33
N ARG A 99 -5.58 -13.85 9.15
CA ARG A 99 -5.22 -14.66 10.32
C ARG A 99 -4.50 -15.94 9.93
N GLU A 100 -4.92 -16.57 8.84
CA GLU A 100 -4.31 -17.79 8.32
C GLU A 100 -2.88 -17.55 7.84
N GLU A 101 -2.63 -16.42 7.16
CA GLU A 101 -1.28 -16.02 6.71
C GLU A 101 -0.37 -15.76 7.91
N TRP A 102 -0.88 -15.08 8.95
CA TRP A 102 -0.15 -14.79 10.18
C TRP A 102 0.20 -16.06 10.96
N ASP A 103 -0.77 -16.96 11.14
CA ASP A 103 -0.57 -18.21 11.89
C ASP A 103 0.38 -19.17 11.15
N ALA A 104 0.45 -19.10 9.83
CA ALA A 104 1.40 -19.89 9.03
C ALA A 104 2.84 -19.41 9.23
N VAL A 105 3.08 -18.11 9.17
CA VAL A 105 4.40 -17.48 9.34
C VAL A 105 4.26 -15.98 9.59
N HIS A 106 5.07 -15.42 10.48
CA HIS A 106 5.14 -13.98 10.74
C HIS A 106 6.54 -13.55 11.17
N ILE A 107 6.84 -12.26 11.05
CA ILE A 107 8.10 -11.68 11.51
C ILE A 107 8.09 -11.64 13.02
N GLU A 108 9.16 -12.11 13.66
CA GLU A 108 9.31 -12.05 15.11
C GLU A 108 9.25 -10.59 15.60
N GLY A 109 8.46 -10.35 16.63
CA GLY A 109 8.23 -9.01 17.17
C GLY A 109 7.20 -8.16 16.43
N ALA A 110 6.64 -8.63 15.31
CA ALA A 110 5.50 -7.99 14.68
C ALA A 110 4.22 -8.20 15.49
N THR A 111 3.24 -7.32 15.30
CA THR A 111 1.92 -7.40 15.93
C THR A 111 0.86 -7.61 14.85
N PHE A 112 -0.01 -8.59 15.05
CA PHE A 112 -1.12 -8.84 14.14
C PHE A 112 -2.17 -7.72 14.23
N PHE A 113 -2.59 -7.19 13.08
CA PHE A 113 -3.57 -6.12 13.00
C PHE A 113 -4.98 -6.65 13.27
N THR A 114 -5.59 -6.16 14.35
CA THR A 114 -6.98 -6.48 14.71
C THR A 114 -7.83 -5.22 14.73
N GLN A 115 -9.14 -5.39 14.81
CA GLN A 115 -10.06 -4.26 14.94
C GLN A 115 -9.84 -3.51 16.27
N GLU A 116 -9.55 -4.23 17.34
CA GLU A 116 -9.23 -3.66 18.66
C GLU A 116 -7.95 -2.82 18.59
N LEU A 117 -6.88 -3.36 17.97
CA LEU A 117 -5.63 -2.62 17.77
C LEU A 117 -5.87 -1.37 16.91
N MET A 118 -6.67 -1.46 15.86
CA MET A 118 -7.04 -0.29 15.05
C MET A 118 -7.69 0.80 15.89
N GLN A 119 -8.63 0.44 16.77
CA GLN A 119 -9.31 1.39 17.66
C GLN A 119 -8.33 2.03 18.66
N GLU A 120 -7.46 1.24 19.27
CA GLU A 120 -6.39 1.71 20.16
C GLU A 120 -5.47 2.70 19.43
N MET A 121 -4.96 2.32 18.24
CA MET A 121 -4.10 3.18 17.43
C MET A 121 -4.77 4.51 17.12
N MET A 122 -6.05 4.50 16.73
CA MET A 122 -6.77 5.71 16.36
C MET A 122 -7.03 6.63 17.55
N SER A 123 -7.33 6.09 18.74
CA SER A 123 -7.71 6.84 19.95
C SER A 123 -6.54 7.22 20.83
N GLU A 124 -5.49 6.38 20.91
CA GLU A 124 -4.48 6.50 21.97
C GLU A 124 -3.06 6.76 21.43
N TRP A 125 -2.75 6.29 20.20
CA TRP A 125 -1.38 6.42 19.73
C TRP A 125 -1.06 7.86 19.28
N PRO A 126 0.13 8.39 19.67
CA PRO A 126 0.62 9.67 19.18
C PRO A 126 0.68 9.69 17.65
N LYS A 127 0.22 10.77 17.04
CA LYS A 127 0.16 10.88 15.57
C LYS A 127 1.53 11.02 14.91
N ASP A 128 2.56 11.35 15.67
CA ASP A 128 3.96 11.41 15.25
C ASP A 128 4.73 10.10 15.52
N ARG A 129 4.10 9.09 16.13
CA ARG A 129 4.69 7.77 16.30
C ARG A 129 4.92 7.12 14.95
N GLU A 130 6.13 6.59 14.75
CA GLU A 130 6.43 5.82 13.56
C GLU A 130 5.77 4.45 13.62
N ILE A 131 5.14 4.04 12.52
CA ILE A 131 4.45 2.75 12.37
C ILE A 131 4.83 2.16 11.03
N ILE A 132 5.23 0.89 11.01
CA ILE A 132 5.57 0.17 9.79
C ILE A 132 4.54 -0.92 9.57
N PHE A 133 3.79 -0.81 8.47
CA PHE A 133 2.83 -1.83 8.06
C PHE A 133 3.51 -2.89 7.19
N VAL A 134 3.13 -4.14 7.40
CA VAL A 134 3.66 -5.31 6.69
C VAL A 134 2.50 -6.09 6.09
N CYS A 135 2.67 -6.57 4.85
CA CYS A 135 1.77 -7.56 4.27
C CYS A 135 2.59 -8.58 3.45
N HIS A 136 1.97 -9.34 2.53
CA HIS A 136 2.71 -10.34 1.76
C HIS A 136 3.72 -9.70 0.80
N HIS A 137 3.28 -8.77 -0.06
CA HIS A 137 4.09 -8.15 -1.13
C HIS A 137 4.18 -6.62 -1.09
N GLY A 138 3.68 -5.97 -0.02
CA GLY A 138 3.79 -4.51 0.14
C GLY A 138 2.59 -3.70 -0.39
N ILE A 139 1.57 -4.32 -1.02
CA ILE A 139 0.41 -3.60 -1.56
C ILE A 139 -0.61 -3.27 -0.45
N ARG A 140 -1.12 -4.29 0.25
CA ARG A 140 -2.08 -4.11 1.36
C ARG A 140 -1.53 -3.22 2.49
N SER A 141 -0.24 -3.34 2.79
CA SER A 141 0.44 -2.51 3.80
C SER A 141 0.56 -1.05 3.37
N LEU A 142 0.72 -0.78 2.08
CA LEU A 142 0.73 0.58 1.54
C LEU A 142 -0.66 1.21 1.62
N ASP A 143 -1.73 0.44 1.37
CA ASP A 143 -3.11 0.90 1.57
C ASP A 143 -3.39 1.22 3.03
N ALA A 144 -2.93 0.38 3.96
CA ALA A 144 -3.02 0.65 5.39
C ALA A 144 -2.25 1.91 5.78
N ALA A 145 -1.00 2.06 5.36
CA ALA A 145 -0.21 3.26 5.62
C ALA A 145 -0.90 4.53 5.10
N SER A 146 -1.43 4.50 3.87
CA SER A 146 -2.19 5.61 3.28
C SER A 146 -3.48 5.93 4.04
N TYR A 147 -4.17 4.90 4.57
CA TYR A 147 -5.35 5.10 5.41
C TYR A 147 -5.00 5.83 6.70
N PHE A 148 -3.97 5.38 7.41
CA PHE A 148 -3.52 6.01 8.66
C PHE A 148 -2.96 7.43 8.40
N ALA A 149 -2.23 7.65 7.31
CA ALA A 149 -1.79 8.99 6.89
C ALA A 149 -2.98 9.94 6.71
N GLY A 150 -4.06 9.47 6.06
CA GLY A 150 -5.31 10.22 5.90
C GLY A 150 -6.01 10.57 7.22
N HIS A 151 -5.71 9.84 8.30
CA HIS A 151 -6.20 10.08 9.66
C HIS A 151 -5.20 10.85 10.57
N GLY A 152 -4.22 11.50 9.95
CA GLY A 152 -3.30 12.43 10.61
C GLY A 152 -2.04 11.80 11.20
N PHE A 153 -1.79 10.50 10.99
CA PHE A 153 -0.51 9.89 11.35
C PHE A 153 0.59 10.36 10.39
N GLN A 154 1.67 10.90 10.95
CA GLN A 154 2.70 11.62 10.17
C GLN A 154 3.84 10.70 9.71
N ARG A 155 4.09 9.61 10.41
CA ARG A 155 5.24 8.73 10.20
C ARG A 155 4.81 7.27 9.98
N VAL A 156 3.92 7.07 9.01
CA VAL A 156 3.49 5.75 8.59
C VAL A 156 4.30 5.27 7.42
N ARG A 157 4.73 4.00 7.47
CA ARG A 157 5.54 3.36 6.45
C ARG A 157 4.91 2.04 6.02
N SER A 158 5.27 1.61 4.83
CA SER A 158 4.95 0.28 4.29
C SER A 158 6.24 -0.44 3.94
N MET A 159 6.41 -1.66 4.39
CA MET A 159 7.59 -2.47 4.04
C MET A 159 7.50 -2.91 2.58
N THR A 160 8.47 -2.46 1.78
CA THR A 160 8.58 -2.79 0.36
C THR A 160 8.72 -4.30 0.17
N GLY A 161 7.93 -4.87 -0.73
CA GLY A 161 7.94 -6.30 -1.01
C GLY A 161 7.40 -7.19 0.11
N GLY A 162 7.00 -6.61 1.25
CA GLY A 162 6.36 -7.30 2.37
C GLY A 162 7.21 -8.40 2.99
N ILE A 163 6.53 -9.36 3.64
CA ILE A 163 7.19 -10.50 4.30
C ILE A 163 7.94 -11.40 3.30
N ASP A 164 7.52 -11.43 2.03
CA ASP A 164 8.22 -12.20 1.00
C ASP A 164 9.62 -11.63 0.76
N ALA A 165 9.77 -10.31 0.63
CA ALA A 165 11.08 -9.65 0.53
C ALA A 165 11.88 -9.78 1.84
N TRP A 166 11.23 -9.69 3.00
CA TRP A 166 11.89 -9.92 4.29
C TRP A 166 12.54 -11.31 4.36
N SER A 167 11.83 -12.37 3.93
CA SER A 167 12.37 -13.73 3.93
C SER A 167 13.54 -13.93 2.95
N VAL A 168 13.67 -13.10 1.94
CA VAL A 168 14.80 -13.16 0.98
C VAL A 168 15.99 -12.36 1.46
N GLU A 169 15.74 -11.15 1.99
CA GLU A 169 16.80 -10.17 2.26
C GLU A 169 17.32 -10.21 3.71
N VAL A 170 16.46 -10.59 4.68
CA VAL A 170 16.74 -10.44 6.11
C VAL A 170 16.77 -11.77 6.84
N ASP A 171 15.78 -12.62 6.64
CA ASP A 171 15.61 -13.89 7.35
C ASP A 171 15.31 -15.04 6.39
N PRO A 172 16.35 -15.65 5.78
CA PRO A 172 16.19 -16.75 4.84
C PRO A 172 15.59 -18.04 5.45
N ASP A 173 15.57 -18.14 6.77
CA ASP A 173 14.95 -19.27 7.47
C ASP A 173 13.44 -19.13 7.62
N LEU A 174 12.90 -17.91 7.37
CA LEU A 174 11.47 -17.66 7.39
C LEU A 174 10.79 -18.33 6.19
N SER A 175 9.85 -19.22 6.47
CA SER A 175 9.14 -19.98 5.43
C SER A 175 8.40 -19.05 4.47
N ARG A 176 8.64 -19.24 3.18
CA ARG A 176 7.87 -18.56 2.13
C ARG A 176 6.62 -19.35 1.80
N TYR A 177 5.53 -18.66 1.53
CA TYR A 177 4.27 -19.26 1.10
C TYR A 177 3.73 -18.49 -0.11
N HIS A 178 2.93 -19.16 -0.92
CA HIS A 178 2.22 -18.54 -2.03
C HIS A 178 0.75 -18.39 -1.64
N VAL A 179 0.21 -17.19 -1.82
CA VAL A 179 -1.24 -16.95 -1.72
C VAL A 179 -1.81 -17.25 -3.11
N GLU A 180 -2.68 -18.26 -3.19
CA GLU A 180 -3.44 -18.55 -4.40
C GLU A 180 -4.53 -17.50 -4.64
#